data_a82a290f88ab70bac1f4ece7fc332433
#
_entry.id   a82a290f88ab70bac1f4ece7fc332433
#
_cell.length_a   1.000
_cell.length_b   1.000
_cell.length_c   1.000
_cell.angle_alpha   90.00
_cell.angle_beta   90.00
_cell.angle_gamma   90.00
#
_symmetry.space_group_name_H-M   'P 1'
#
loop_
_entity.id
_entity.type
_entity.pdbx_description
1 polymer ?
#
loop_
_entity_poly.entity_id
_entity_poly.type
_entity_poly.pdbx_seq_one_letter_code
_entity_poly.pdbx_strand_id
1 'polypeptide(L)'
;MDFETADAGYTRTITGDWNARLNGNLGFRYGGLSQDLTAQQQILGDVLVNSSINFAGYGPRAGLDYERLSSHGMLFYCRGAGSLLAGRFESAWQQSSVFAGPQAAAGINEDRIVPQFDLELGTGFQTRGGGFRATVGYLYSIWGNVVTMPEFIDSVQADALRGTSDTLAFDGLAVRAEFRF
;
A
#
# COMPACT_ATOMS: atom_id res chain seq x y z
N MET A 1 6.60 8.17 -6.74
CA MET A 1 5.55 7.56 -5.91
C MET A 1 6.21 6.67 -4.90
N ASP A 2 6.01 6.95 -3.63
CA ASP A 2 6.56 6.20 -2.51
C ASP A 2 5.44 5.69 -1.63
N PHE A 3 5.64 4.49 -1.08
CA PHE A 3 4.63 3.82 -0.28
C PHE A 3 5.32 3.13 0.90
N GLU A 4 4.76 3.30 2.08
CA GLU A 4 5.28 2.68 3.29
C GLU A 4 4.16 2.10 4.15
N THR A 5 4.44 0.99 4.83
CA THR A 5 3.55 0.42 5.84
C THR A 5 4.33 -0.09 7.03
N ALA A 6 3.75 0.07 8.21
CA ALA A 6 4.25 -0.51 9.45
C ALA A 6 3.12 -1.19 10.20
N ASP A 7 3.33 -2.43 10.61
CA ASP A 7 2.36 -3.27 11.31
C ASP A 7 2.80 -3.58 12.73
N ALA A 8 1.88 -3.45 13.67
CA ALA A 8 2.06 -3.92 15.04
C ALA A 8 0.84 -4.77 15.44
N GLY A 9 1.07 -6.00 15.92
CA GLY A 9 -0.05 -6.88 16.20
C GLY A 9 0.30 -8.16 16.94
N TYR A 10 -0.74 -8.90 17.26
CA TYR A 10 -0.69 -10.18 17.92
C TYR A 10 -1.14 -11.28 16.96
N THR A 11 -0.36 -12.36 16.91
CA THR A 11 -0.67 -13.55 16.10
C THR A 11 -0.95 -14.73 17.03
N ARG A 12 -2.03 -15.45 16.73
CA ARG A 12 -2.41 -16.68 17.46
C ARG A 12 -2.72 -17.79 16.48
N THR A 13 -2.23 -19.01 16.79
CA THR A 13 -2.64 -20.22 16.07
C THR A 13 -4.09 -20.54 16.40
N ILE A 14 -4.93 -20.60 15.38
CA ILE A 14 -6.35 -20.98 15.47
C ILE A 14 -6.47 -22.51 15.47
N THR A 15 -5.84 -23.13 14.50
CA THR A 15 -5.78 -24.58 14.37
C THR A 15 -4.50 -24.98 13.65
N GLY A 16 -4.00 -26.16 13.92
CA GLY A 16 -2.83 -26.65 13.21
C GLY A 16 -2.39 -28.01 13.70
N ASP A 17 -1.86 -28.76 12.75
CA ASP A 17 -1.17 -30.01 12.94
C ASP A 17 0.32 -29.83 12.61
N TRP A 18 1.09 -30.93 12.68
CA TRP A 18 2.52 -30.90 12.35
C TRP A 18 2.84 -30.47 10.91
N ASN A 19 1.90 -30.59 9.98
CA ASN A 19 2.07 -30.29 8.56
C ASN A 19 1.21 -29.15 8.04
N ALA A 20 0.24 -28.67 8.81
CA ALA A 20 -0.61 -27.55 8.41
C ALA A 20 -0.92 -26.65 9.61
N ARG A 21 -0.89 -25.35 9.41
CA ARG A 21 -1.15 -24.36 10.45
C ARG A 21 -1.98 -23.21 9.90
N LEU A 22 -2.98 -22.80 10.65
CA LEU A 22 -3.78 -21.60 10.42
C LEU A 22 -3.59 -20.67 11.61
N ASN A 23 -3.06 -19.47 11.33
CA ASN A 23 -2.89 -18.41 12.31
C ASN A 23 -3.86 -17.27 12.01
N GLY A 24 -4.43 -16.69 13.05
CA GLY A 24 -5.12 -15.41 12.98
C GLY A 24 -4.23 -14.31 13.50
N ASN A 25 -4.25 -13.15 12.89
CA ASN A 25 -3.56 -11.97 13.36
C ASN A 25 -4.53 -10.79 13.52
N LEU A 26 -4.32 -10.03 14.59
CA LEU A 26 -5.06 -8.82 14.90
C LEU A 26 -4.06 -7.75 15.34
N GLY A 27 -4.22 -6.53 14.88
CA GLY A 27 -3.30 -5.46 15.22
C GLY A 27 -3.70 -4.12 14.66
N PHE A 28 -2.70 -3.27 14.54
CA PHE A 28 -2.81 -1.95 13.95
C PHE A 28 -1.79 -1.80 12.83
N ARG A 29 -2.18 -1.05 11.82
CA ARG A 29 -1.34 -0.67 10.69
C ARG A 29 -1.22 0.83 10.61
N TYR A 30 -0.02 1.31 10.33
CA TYR A 30 0.24 2.61 9.75
C TYR A 30 0.47 2.44 8.25
N GLY A 31 -0.08 3.35 7.44
CA GLY A 31 0.14 3.40 6.00
C GLY A 31 0.39 4.81 5.54
N GLY A 32 1.42 4.99 4.72
CA GLY A 32 1.80 6.24 4.06
C GLY A 32 1.85 6.06 2.54
N LEU A 33 1.37 7.06 1.82
CA LEU A 33 1.43 7.14 0.36
C LEU A 33 1.85 8.55 -0.02
N SER A 34 2.88 8.67 -0.88
CA SER A 34 3.33 9.93 -1.44
C SER A 34 3.42 9.84 -2.95
N GLN A 35 2.82 10.79 -3.64
CA GLN A 35 2.84 10.91 -5.09
C GLN A 35 3.26 12.32 -5.47
N ASP A 36 4.32 12.45 -6.27
CA ASP A 36 4.80 13.71 -6.81
C ASP A 36 4.82 13.64 -8.33
N LEU A 37 4.26 14.67 -8.97
CA LEU A 37 4.27 14.84 -10.41
C LEU A 37 4.80 16.23 -10.75
N THR A 38 5.81 16.26 -11.59
CA THR A 38 6.29 17.50 -12.23
C THR A 38 6.11 17.35 -13.73
N ALA A 39 5.33 18.23 -14.33
CA ALA A 39 5.12 18.29 -15.78
C ALA A 39 5.54 19.65 -16.31
N GLN A 40 6.29 19.65 -17.44
CA GLN A 40 6.72 20.84 -18.15
C GLN A 40 6.11 20.84 -19.55
N GLN A 41 5.42 21.92 -19.89
CA GLN A 41 4.81 22.09 -21.21
C GLN A 41 5.43 23.28 -21.94
N GLN A 42 5.88 23.05 -23.17
CA GLN A 42 6.63 24.05 -23.99
C GLN A 42 5.84 24.49 -25.22
N ILE A 43 4.53 24.73 -25.14
CA ILE A 43 3.73 25.05 -26.34
C ILE A 43 3.61 26.54 -26.63
N LEU A 44 3.65 27.43 -25.63
CA LEU A 44 3.54 28.92 -25.75
C LEU A 44 4.31 29.65 -24.63
N GLY A 45 5.42 29.08 -24.17
CA GLY A 45 6.21 29.46 -23.01
C GLY A 45 6.31 28.32 -22.03
N ASP A 46 7.43 28.25 -21.30
CA ASP A 46 7.63 27.18 -20.33
C ASP A 46 6.62 27.32 -19.18
N VAL A 47 5.65 26.39 -19.12
CA VAL A 47 4.70 26.24 -18.02
C VAL A 47 5.12 25.02 -17.21
N LEU A 48 5.40 25.22 -15.93
CA LEU A 48 5.72 24.17 -14.98
C LEU A 48 4.49 23.89 -14.10
N VAL A 49 4.08 22.63 -14.05
CA VAL A 49 3.03 22.13 -13.17
C VAL A 49 3.64 21.18 -12.15
N ASN A 50 3.50 21.51 -10.89
CA ASN A 50 3.87 20.67 -9.77
C ASN A 50 2.60 20.20 -9.05
N SER A 51 2.46 18.90 -8.85
CA SER A 51 1.37 18.32 -8.08
C SER A 51 1.93 17.32 -7.09
N SER A 52 1.47 17.39 -5.85
CA SER A 52 1.84 16.45 -4.80
C SER A 52 0.60 15.97 -4.07
N ILE A 53 0.59 14.67 -3.72
CA ILE A 53 -0.45 14.05 -2.92
C ILE A 53 0.26 13.24 -1.83
N ASN A 54 -0.08 13.53 -0.58
CA ASN A 54 0.42 12.81 0.58
C ASN A 54 -0.75 12.26 1.38
N PHE A 55 -0.64 11.01 1.78
CA PHE A 55 -1.56 10.37 2.71
C PHE A 55 -0.77 9.77 3.87
N ALA A 56 -1.26 9.98 5.08
CA ALA A 56 -0.79 9.29 6.27
C ALA A 56 -1.99 8.86 7.10
N GLY A 57 -2.10 7.58 7.41
CA GLY A 57 -3.23 7.02 8.14
C GLY A 57 -2.84 5.83 9.00
N TYR A 58 -3.66 5.53 9.99
CA TYR A 58 -3.51 4.38 10.86
C TYR A 58 -4.86 3.75 11.17
N GLY A 59 -4.85 2.46 11.49
CA GLY A 59 -6.09 1.80 11.81
C GLY A 59 -5.97 0.32 12.13
N PRO A 60 -7.10 -0.33 12.48
CA PRO A 60 -7.14 -1.73 12.80
C PRO A 60 -6.80 -2.59 11.58
N ARG A 61 -6.14 -3.71 11.85
CA ARG A 61 -5.78 -4.73 10.86
C ARG A 61 -6.15 -6.11 11.40
N ALA A 62 -6.74 -6.93 10.54
CA ALA A 62 -7.03 -8.33 10.82
C ALA A 62 -6.60 -9.19 9.63
N GLY A 63 -6.12 -10.40 9.89
CA GLY A 63 -5.68 -11.28 8.83
C GLY A 63 -5.63 -12.75 9.24
N LEU A 64 -5.43 -13.58 8.22
CA LEU A 64 -5.27 -15.03 8.34
C LEU A 64 -4.03 -15.47 7.55
N ASP A 65 -3.23 -16.33 8.16
CA ASP A 65 -2.04 -16.93 7.56
C ASP A 65 -2.22 -18.45 7.58
N TYR A 66 -2.32 -19.06 6.43
CA TYR A 66 -2.32 -20.50 6.25
C TYR A 66 -0.99 -20.97 5.73
N GLU A 67 -0.42 -21.99 6.37
CA GLU A 67 0.84 -22.62 5.96
C GLU A 67 0.67 -24.13 5.93
N ARG A 68 1.23 -24.77 4.92
CA ARG A 68 1.30 -26.22 4.79
C ARG A 68 2.72 -26.66 4.49
N LEU A 69 3.27 -27.50 5.36
CA LEU A 69 4.60 -28.09 5.23
C LEU A 69 4.49 -29.53 4.73
N SER A 70 5.19 -29.85 3.66
CA SER A 70 5.32 -31.21 3.15
C SER A 70 6.40 -31.99 3.93
N SER A 71 6.33 -33.32 3.92
CA SER A 71 7.33 -34.20 4.49
C SER A 71 8.76 -34.01 3.89
N HIS A 72 8.86 -33.42 2.71
CA HIS A 72 10.12 -33.11 2.04
C HIS A 72 10.67 -31.72 2.35
N GLY A 73 10.06 -30.98 3.26
CA GLY A 73 10.47 -29.61 3.62
C GLY A 73 9.94 -28.52 2.70
N MET A 74 9.12 -28.84 1.70
CA MET A 74 8.44 -27.83 0.89
C MET A 74 7.31 -27.21 1.68
N LEU A 75 7.24 -25.90 1.65
CA LEU A 75 6.25 -25.05 2.30
C LEU A 75 5.35 -24.39 1.26
N PHE A 76 4.04 -24.44 1.47
CA PHE A 76 3.07 -23.63 0.73
C PHE A 76 2.37 -22.71 1.73
N TYR A 77 2.15 -21.45 1.37
CA TYR A 77 1.47 -20.50 2.23
C TYR A 77 0.53 -19.57 1.48
N CYS A 78 -0.49 -19.14 2.21
CA CYS A 78 -1.43 -18.10 1.78
C CYS A 78 -1.64 -17.16 2.97
N ARG A 79 -1.46 -15.86 2.76
CA ARG A 79 -1.68 -14.83 3.76
C ARG A 79 -2.67 -13.82 3.22
N GLY A 80 -3.72 -13.55 3.96
CA GLY A 80 -4.71 -12.55 3.64
C GLY A 80 -4.91 -11.60 4.82
N ALA A 81 -4.98 -10.29 4.56
CA ALA A 81 -5.25 -9.32 5.60
C ALA A 81 -6.06 -8.14 5.09
N GLY A 82 -6.94 -7.62 5.94
CA GLY A 82 -7.66 -6.38 5.70
C GLY A 82 -7.34 -5.33 6.76
N SER A 83 -7.31 -4.06 6.36
CA SER A 83 -7.10 -2.91 7.24
C SER A 83 -8.08 -1.80 6.89
N LEU A 84 -8.42 -0.97 7.88
CA LEU A 84 -9.20 0.25 7.68
C LEU A 84 -8.38 1.42 8.23
N LEU A 85 -7.71 2.16 7.34
CA LEU A 85 -6.84 3.26 7.73
C LEU A 85 -7.63 4.56 7.77
N ALA A 86 -7.71 5.20 8.93
CA ALA A 86 -8.21 6.56 9.07
C ALA A 86 -7.04 7.52 9.00
N GLY A 87 -7.06 8.45 8.05
CA GLY A 87 -5.94 9.35 7.81
C GLY A 87 -6.35 10.58 7.03
N ARG A 88 -5.36 11.43 6.78
CA ARG A 88 -5.51 12.69 6.07
C ARG A 88 -4.80 12.64 4.74
N PHE A 89 -5.52 13.05 3.70
CA PHE A 89 -4.95 13.41 2.39
C PHE A 89 -4.63 14.89 2.39
N GLU A 90 -3.40 15.20 1.99
CA GLU A 90 -2.93 16.55 1.71
C GLU A 90 -2.52 16.58 0.24
N SER A 91 -3.28 17.32 -0.57
CA SER A 91 -3.03 17.46 -2.00
C SER A 91 -2.74 18.91 -2.32
N ALA A 92 -1.67 19.15 -3.05
CA ALA A 92 -1.29 20.49 -3.51
C ALA A 92 -1.00 20.46 -5.00
N TRP A 93 -1.51 21.47 -5.71
CA TRP A 93 -1.26 21.71 -7.12
C TRP A 93 -0.82 23.14 -7.34
N GLN A 94 0.22 23.34 -8.12
CA GLN A 94 0.76 24.65 -8.44
C GLN A 94 1.16 24.71 -9.91
N GLN A 95 0.71 25.78 -10.58
CA GLN A 95 1.12 26.11 -11.93
C GLN A 95 1.91 27.39 -11.92
N SER A 96 3.08 27.39 -12.56
CA SER A 96 3.93 28.58 -12.73
C SER A 96 4.37 28.72 -14.18
N SER A 97 4.52 29.96 -14.62
CA SER A 97 5.11 30.28 -15.92
C SER A 97 6.46 30.97 -15.70
N VAL A 98 7.43 30.66 -16.54
CA VAL A 98 8.77 31.25 -16.48
C VAL A 98 8.72 32.79 -16.67
N PHE A 99 7.73 33.28 -17.41
CA PHE A 99 7.61 34.74 -17.70
C PHE A 99 6.65 35.45 -16.74
N ALA A 100 5.64 34.80 -16.21
CA ALA A 100 4.59 35.41 -15.39
C ALA A 100 4.64 35.02 -13.92
N GLY A 101 5.54 34.10 -13.53
CA GLY A 101 5.61 33.58 -12.16
C GLY A 101 4.44 32.64 -11.81
N PRO A 102 4.07 32.51 -10.51
CA PRO A 102 2.95 31.66 -10.08
C PRO A 102 1.62 32.15 -10.67
N GLN A 103 0.89 31.27 -11.35
CA GLN A 103 -0.36 31.63 -12.02
C GLN A 103 -1.60 31.11 -11.27
N ALA A 104 -1.51 29.89 -10.73
CA ALA A 104 -2.60 29.27 -9.99
C ALA A 104 -2.04 28.27 -8.97
N ALA A 105 -2.75 28.14 -7.84
CA ALA A 105 -2.48 27.14 -6.82
C ALA A 105 -3.80 26.64 -6.26
N ALA A 106 -3.92 25.33 -6.06
CA ALA A 106 -5.04 24.68 -5.40
C ALA A 106 -4.53 23.65 -4.40
N GLY A 107 -5.23 23.48 -3.30
CA GLY A 107 -4.89 22.47 -2.29
C GLY A 107 -6.16 21.97 -1.62
N ILE A 108 -6.16 20.66 -1.28
CA ILE A 108 -7.24 20.01 -0.56
C ILE A 108 -6.64 19.26 0.62
N ASN A 109 -7.26 19.43 1.78
CA ASN A 109 -7.02 18.61 2.96
C ASN A 109 -8.31 17.88 3.29
N GLU A 110 -8.30 16.56 3.28
CA GLU A 110 -9.48 15.75 3.51
C GLU A 110 -9.17 14.54 4.40
N ASP A 111 -9.99 14.35 5.43
CA ASP A 111 -9.90 13.17 6.28
C ASP A 111 -10.71 12.04 5.63
N ARG A 112 -10.09 10.87 5.44
CA ARG A 112 -10.69 9.72 4.78
C ARG A 112 -10.42 8.41 5.50
N ILE A 113 -11.30 7.45 5.27
CA ILE A 113 -11.08 6.05 5.62
C ILE A 113 -10.68 5.31 4.34
N VAL A 114 -9.49 4.74 4.36
CA VAL A 114 -8.91 3.96 3.27
C VAL A 114 -8.97 2.47 3.63
N PRO A 115 -9.89 1.70 3.04
CA PRO A 115 -9.86 0.26 3.15
C PRO A 115 -8.68 -0.30 2.36
N GLN A 116 -7.94 -1.20 2.97
CA GLN A 116 -6.81 -1.88 2.35
C GLN A 116 -6.97 -3.37 2.48
N PHE A 117 -6.65 -4.11 1.42
CA PHE A 117 -6.63 -5.56 1.40
C PHE A 117 -5.31 -6.07 0.82
N ASP A 118 -4.65 -6.98 1.54
CA ASP A 118 -3.42 -7.64 1.13
C ASP A 118 -3.67 -9.14 0.95
N LEU A 119 -3.16 -9.69 -0.15
CA LEU A 119 -3.13 -11.13 -0.40
C LEU A 119 -1.73 -11.53 -0.85
N GLU A 120 -1.14 -12.51 -0.18
CA GLU A 120 0.14 -13.08 -0.56
C GLU A 120 0.02 -14.60 -0.68
N LEU A 121 0.43 -15.13 -1.82
CA LEU A 121 0.49 -16.56 -2.11
C LEU A 121 1.92 -16.94 -2.43
N GLY A 122 2.41 -18.04 -1.87
CA GLY A 122 3.79 -18.42 -2.12
C GLY A 122 4.14 -19.84 -1.73
N THR A 123 5.39 -20.14 -2.00
CA THR A 123 6.02 -21.41 -1.67
C THR A 123 7.38 -21.18 -1.05
N GLY A 124 7.95 -22.19 -0.45
CA GLY A 124 9.27 -22.11 0.15
C GLY A 124 9.81 -23.45 0.56
N PHE A 125 10.92 -23.39 1.27
CA PHE A 125 11.59 -24.54 1.82
C PHE A 125 11.95 -24.28 3.28
N GLN A 126 11.77 -25.31 4.11
CA GLN A 126 12.17 -25.30 5.51
C GLN A 126 12.99 -26.55 5.80
N THR A 127 14.13 -26.38 6.45
CA THR A 127 14.96 -27.50 6.91
C THR A 127 14.23 -28.28 8.02
N ARG A 128 14.49 -29.60 8.10
CA ARG A 128 13.86 -30.50 9.08
C ARG A 128 14.02 -30.07 10.53
N GLY A 129 15.10 -29.38 10.85
CA GLY A 129 15.35 -28.81 12.18
C GLY A 129 14.73 -27.42 12.40
N GLY A 130 14.10 -26.84 11.39
CA GLY A 130 13.52 -25.47 11.48
C GLY A 130 14.54 -24.33 11.52
N GLY A 131 15.84 -24.63 11.46
CA GLY A 131 16.90 -23.63 11.58
C GLY A 131 17.01 -22.66 10.39
N PHE A 132 16.54 -23.08 9.21
CA PHE A 132 16.51 -22.24 8.02
C PHE A 132 15.17 -22.35 7.30
N ARG A 133 14.63 -21.21 6.88
CA ARG A 133 13.42 -21.12 6.07
C ARG A 133 13.62 -20.06 4.99
N ALA A 134 13.33 -20.42 3.74
CA ALA A 134 13.29 -19.49 2.62
C ALA A 134 11.93 -19.57 1.94
N THR A 135 11.35 -18.43 1.62
CA THR A 135 10.04 -18.34 0.96
C THR A 135 10.09 -17.35 -0.19
N VAL A 136 9.35 -17.65 -1.24
CA VAL A 136 9.06 -16.79 -2.37
C VAL A 136 7.56 -16.77 -2.61
N GLY A 137 7.00 -15.60 -2.84
CA GLY A 137 5.57 -15.43 -3.06
C GLY A 137 5.26 -14.21 -3.89
N TYR A 138 4.01 -14.10 -4.25
CA TYR A 138 3.46 -12.95 -4.96
C TYR A 138 2.47 -12.23 -4.06
N LEU A 139 2.76 -10.95 -3.83
CA LEU A 139 1.94 -10.05 -3.04
C LEU A 139 1.05 -9.23 -3.96
N TYR A 140 -0.21 -9.12 -3.62
CA TYR A 140 -1.19 -8.23 -4.21
C TYR A 140 -1.84 -7.39 -3.11
N SER A 141 -1.81 -6.07 -3.25
CA SER A 141 -2.35 -5.11 -2.28
C SER A 141 -3.26 -4.11 -2.98
N ILE A 142 -4.47 -3.95 -2.46
CA ILE A 142 -5.47 -3.01 -2.97
C ILE A 142 -5.78 -1.98 -1.90
N TRP A 143 -5.78 -0.70 -2.30
CA TRP A 143 -6.16 0.43 -1.48
C TRP A 143 -7.36 1.12 -2.12
N GLY A 144 -8.50 1.10 -1.46
CA GLY A 144 -9.71 1.78 -1.93
C GLY A 144 -9.83 3.19 -1.37
N ASN A 145 -10.68 4.00 -2.00
CA ASN A 145 -10.98 5.36 -1.55
C ASN A 145 -9.75 6.27 -1.41
N VAL A 146 -8.76 6.09 -2.29
CA VAL A 146 -7.56 6.92 -2.36
C VAL A 146 -7.75 8.04 -3.40
N VAL A 147 -7.03 9.14 -3.23
CA VAL A 147 -6.93 10.16 -4.26
C VAL A 147 -5.75 9.81 -5.16
N THR A 148 -6.00 9.62 -6.44
CA THR A 148 -4.95 9.39 -7.43
C THR A 148 -4.62 10.68 -8.19
N MET A 149 -3.38 10.78 -8.68
CA MET A 149 -2.90 11.97 -9.37
C MET A 149 -3.74 12.34 -10.61
N PRO A 150 -4.12 11.38 -11.50
CA PRO A 150 -4.96 11.71 -12.65
C PRO A 150 -6.31 12.31 -12.25
N GLU A 151 -6.96 11.71 -11.27
CA GLU A 151 -8.28 12.14 -10.80
C GLU A 151 -8.22 13.50 -10.10
N PHE A 152 -7.15 13.78 -9.36
CA PHE A 152 -6.92 15.09 -8.75
C PHE A 152 -6.74 16.17 -9.81
N ILE A 153 -5.93 15.95 -10.86
CA ILE A 153 -5.71 16.90 -11.95
C ILE A 153 -7.02 17.17 -12.70
N ASP A 154 -7.78 16.13 -13.04
CA ASP A 154 -9.07 16.26 -13.72
C ASP A 154 -10.08 17.07 -12.87
N SER A 155 -10.09 16.85 -11.56
CA SER A 155 -10.97 17.60 -10.64
C SER A 155 -10.59 19.07 -10.52
N VAL A 156 -9.29 19.40 -10.53
CA VAL A 156 -8.79 20.79 -10.56
C VAL A 156 -9.20 21.48 -11.87
N GLN A 157 -9.07 20.79 -13.01
CA GLN A 157 -9.45 21.35 -14.32
C GLN A 157 -10.97 21.53 -14.48
N ALA A 158 -11.76 20.67 -13.85
CA ALA A 158 -13.22 20.74 -13.85
C ALA A 158 -13.81 21.71 -12.82
N ASP A 159 -12.98 22.37 -12.00
CA ASP A 159 -13.42 23.19 -10.84
C ASP A 159 -14.36 22.42 -9.87
N ALA A 160 -14.17 21.11 -9.79
CA ALA A 160 -15.02 20.19 -9.05
C ALA A 160 -14.19 19.33 -8.07
N LEU A 161 -13.61 20.00 -7.06
CA LEU A 161 -12.68 19.40 -6.08
C LEU A 161 -13.35 18.45 -5.06
N ARG A 162 -14.53 17.91 -5.34
CA ARG A 162 -15.27 17.02 -4.43
C ARG A 162 -15.51 15.66 -5.07
N GLY A 163 -15.33 14.61 -4.27
CA GLY A 163 -15.75 13.25 -4.61
C GLY A 163 -14.72 12.44 -5.39
N THR A 164 -13.46 12.87 -5.44
CA THR A 164 -12.36 12.10 -6.01
C THR A 164 -12.10 10.86 -5.15
N SER A 165 -12.44 9.66 -5.64
CA SER A 165 -12.12 8.41 -4.98
C SER A 165 -11.82 7.33 -6.00
N ASP A 166 -10.65 6.74 -5.89
CA ASP A 166 -10.15 5.72 -6.80
C ASP A 166 -9.61 4.52 -6.03
N THR A 167 -9.24 3.50 -6.76
CA THR A 167 -8.61 2.30 -6.22
C THR A 167 -7.20 2.16 -6.77
N LEU A 168 -6.25 2.05 -5.85
CA LEU A 168 -4.86 1.83 -6.18
C LEU A 168 -4.49 0.37 -5.89
N ALA A 169 -3.90 -0.31 -6.85
CA ALA A 169 -3.42 -1.67 -6.69
C ALA A 169 -1.91 -1.74 -6.87
N PHE A 170 -1.26 -2.49 -5.99
CA PHE A 170 0.15 -2.82 -6.05
C PHE A 170 0.31 -4.33 -6.11
N ASP A 171 1.28 -4.77 -6.86
CA ASP A 171 1.63 -6.18 -6.90
C ASP A 171 3.15 -6.36 -7.03
N GLY A 172 3.65 -7.49 -6.55
CA GLY A 172 5.08 -7.72 -6.58
C GLY A 172 5.52 -9.06 -6.02
N LEU A 173 6.80 -9.33 -6.21
CA LEU A 173 7.45 -10.51 -5.69
C LEU A 173 7.94 -10.25 -4.25
N ALA A 174 7.59 -11.16 -3.34
CA ALA A 174 8.06 -11.15 -1.95
C ALA A 174 9.04 -12.32 -1.72
N VAL A 175 10.25 -12.00 -1.28
CA VAL A 175 11.27 -13.00 -0.93
C VAL A 175 11.67 -12.81 0.54
N ARG A 176 11.69 -13.89 1.32
CA ARG A 176 12.08 -13.87 2.73
C ARG A 176 13.03 -15.03 3.05
N ALA A 177 14.01 -14.75 3.89
CA ALA A 177 14.88 -15.75 4.47
C ALA A 177 14.92 -15.56 6.00
N GLU A 178 14.71 -16.64 6.74
CA GLU A 178 14.68 -16.66 8.20
C GLU A 178 15.69 -17.67 8.72
N PHE A 179 16.47 -17.27 9.72
CA PHE A 179 17.39 -18.13 10.45
C PHE A 179 16.95 -18.18 11.92
N ARG A 180 16.85 -19.39 12.48
CA ARG A 180 16.53 -19.62 13.89
C ARG A 180 17.69 -20.36 14.55
N PHE A 181 18.22 -19.78 15.59
CA PHE A 181 19.33 -20.31 16.37
C PHE A 181 18.83 -20.95 17.66
#